data_e984e6d92c846bdcb6a9b73bbc4511fd
#
_entry.id   e984e6d92c846bdcb6a9b73bbc4511fd
#
_cell.length_a   1.000
_cell.length_b   1.000
_cell.length_c   1.000
_cell.angle_alpha   90.00
_cell.angle_beta   90.00
_cell.angle_gamma   90.00
#
_symmetry.space_group_name_H-M   'P 1'
#
loop_
_entity.id
_entity.type
_entity.pdbx_description
1 polymer ?
#
loop_
_entity_poly.entity_id
_entity_poly.type
_entity_poly.pdbx_seq_one_letter_code
_entity_poly.pdbx_strand_id
1 'polypeptide(L)'
;MAYRKYSDFLKDKFGEKVYKLPVKLDLTCPNRDGTCGRGGCIFCGEEGGSFENSEGSVQEQLLKNMDHIRKKYKAKKFIAYFQNFTNTYMPFEDFKRVIEESLIEDVVGVSISTRPDYLPKRHLDYLEELNKKYFVTLEIGLQTANYHSLEILNRGHGLAEFIDAAIKLKSRNLNICTHMIIGLPWDDDLDIVEGAKILNALEVDEVKLHALYILKGTALGKMYEEGEITPIPLEDYKKKVILFLRNLKDDIIVERIIGRAPYEDSLFCNWNTSWWKIRDDIVNEMQENGYTQGDLVKGELL
;
A
#
# COMPACT_ATOMS: atom_id res chain seq x y z
N MET A 1 -6.89 -20.43 -8.87
CA MET A 1 -6.46 -19.00 -8.92
C MET A 1 -5.34 -18.86 -7.90
N ALA A 2 -4.17 -18.28 -8.23
CA ALA A 2 -3.05 -18.21 -7.30
C ALA A 2 -3.38 -17.37 -6.05
N TYR A 3 -4.04 -16.21 -6.25
CA TYR A 3 -4.48 -15.34 -5.16
C TYR A 3 -5.70 -14.51 -5.57
N ARG A 4 -6.42 -13.93 -4.59
CA ARG A 4 -7.61 -13.07 -4.77
C ARG A 4 -7.21 -11.69 -5.25
N LYS A 5 -7.42 -11.41 -6.53
CA LYS A 5 -6.99 -10.16 -7.17
C LYS A 5 -7.95 -9.01 -6.90
N TYR A 6 -7.43 -7.84 -6.61
CA TYR A 6 -8.20 -6.60 -6.44
C TYR A 6 -9.04 -6.23 -7.67
N SER A 7 -8.50 -6.46 -8.89
CA SER A 7 -9.24 -6.18 -10.13
C SER A 7 -10.53 -7.00 -10.25
N ASP A 8 -10.50 -8.26 -9.79
CA ASP A 8 -11.64 -9.15 -9.86
C ASP A 8 -12.67 -8.74 -8.78
N PHE A 9 -12.20 -8.48 -7.56
CA PHE A 9 -13.04 -7.93 -6.48
C PHE A 9 -13.76 -6.64 -6.91
N LEU A 10 -13.05 -5.68 -7.49
CA LEU A 10 -13.67 -4.42 -7.93
C LEU A 10 -14.71 -4.66 -9.03
N LYS A 11 -14.43 -5.57 -9.96
CA LYS A 11 -15.37 -5.91 -11.01
C LYS A 11 -16.64 -6.57 -10.44
N ASP A 12 -16.49 -7.48 -9.48
CA ASP A 12 -17.63 -8.13 -8.83
C ASP A 12 -18.45 -7.13 -8.00
N LYS A 13 -17.78 -6.23 -7.27
CA LYS A 13 -18.42 -5.22 -6.43
C LYS A 13 -19.19 -4.17 -7.22
N PHE A 14 -18.62 -3.69 -8.33
CA PHE A 14 -19.17 -2.56 -9.08
C PHE A 14 -19.80 -2.94 -10.43
N GLY A 15 -19.75 -4.21 -10.80
CA GLY A 15 -20.27 -4.73 -12.08
C GLY A 15 -19.47 -4.32 -13.31
N GLU A 16 -18.46 -3.48 -13.16
CA GLU A 16 -17.66 -2.90 -14.22
C GLU A 16 -16.18 -2.77 -13.82
N LYS A 17 -15.33 -2.49 -14.81
CA LYS A 17 -13.91 -2.26 -14.59
C LYS A 17 -13.69 -0.93 -13.87
N VAL A 18 -13.03 -0.98 -12.73
CA VAL A 18 -12.69 0.17 -11.89
C VAL A 18 -11.18 0.37 -11.87
N TYR A 19 -10.72 1.63 -11.89
CA TYR A 19 -9.31 1.98 -11.76
C TYR A 19 -9.08 2.96 -10.62
N LYS A 20 -8.01 2.74 -9.84
CA LYS A 20 -7.48 3.75 -8.93
C LYS A 20 -6.77 4.83 -9.74
N LEU A 21 -7.11 6.09 -9.49
CA LEU A 21 -6.48 7.25 -10.11
C LEU A 21 -5.69 8.02 -9.05
N PRO A 22 -4.38 8.14 -9.20
CA PRO A 22 -3.57 8.85 -8.22
C PRO A 22 -3.91 10.35 -8.23
N VAL A 23 -3.97 10.89 -7.01
CA VAL A 23 -4.07 12.30 -6.70
C VAL A 23 -2.89 12.66 -5.81
N LYS A 24 -2.13 13.67 -6.21
CA LYS A 24 -1.03 14.21 -5.44
C LYS A 24 -1.47 15.51 -4.79
N LEU A 25 -1.24 15.62 -3.49
CA LEU A 25 -1.44 16.84 -2.72
C LEU A 25 -0.08 17.41 -2.30
N ASP A 26 -0.01 18.72 -2.11
CA ASP A 26 1.17 19.37 -1.53
C ASP A 26 1.14 19.20 -0.01
N LEU A 27 1.73 18.11 0.45
CA LEU A 27 1.71 17.67 1.84
C LEU A 27 3.10 17.32 2.35
N THR A 28 3.18 17.16 3.66
CA THR A 28 4.32 16.60 4.36
C THR A 28 3.93 15.37 5.18
N CYS A 29 4.85 14.86 5.97
CA CYS A 29 4.63 13.72 6.85
C CYS A 29 5.05 14.10 8.28
N PRO A 30 4.26 13.77 9.31
CA PRO A 30 4.59 14.06 10.70
C PRO A 30 5.87 13.36 11.19
N ASN A 31 6.37 12.37 10.45
CA ASN A 31 7.66 11.75 10.69
C ASN A 31 8.86 12.57 10.16
N ARG A 32 8.60 13.62 9.36
CA ARG A 32 9.63 14.49 8.79
C ARG A 32 9.82 15.79 9.59
N ASP A 33 8.72 16.39 10.01
CA ASP A 33 8.71 17.74 10.60
C ASP A 33 8.88 17.76 12.13
N GLY A 34 8.97 16.61 12.77
CA GLY A 34 9.19 16.48 14.21
C GLY A 34 7.94 16.26 15.04
N THR A 35 6.77 16.17 14.42
CA THR A 35 5.49 15.92 15.12
C THR A 35 5.43 14.50 15.71
N CYS A 36 5.74 13.48 14.92
CA CYS A 36 5.81 12.07 15.35
C CYS A 36 7.24 11.51 15.27
N GLY A 37 8.11 12.11 14.47
CA GLY A 37 9.49 11.70 14.27
C GLY A 37 10.26 12.75 13.46
N ARG A 38 11.55 12.50 13.23
CA ARG A 38 12.41 13.43 12.49
C ARG A 38 13.10 12.73 11.31
N GLY A 39 13.30 13.46 10.22
CA GLY A 39 14.03 13.00 9.04
C GLY A 39 13.25 12.10 8.10
N GLY A 40 12.11 11.58 8.52
CA GLY A 40 11.29 10.65 7.72
C GLY A 40 11.86 9.23 7.68
N CYS A 41 11.14 8.33 6.98
CA CYS A 41 11.62 6.96 6.76
C CYS A 41 12.84 6.96 5.84
N ILE A 42 13.84 6.12 6.13
CA ILE A 42 15.12 6.10 5.40
C ILE A 42 14.97 5.77 3.90
N PHE A 43 13.89 5.12 3.50
CA PHE A 43 13.60 4.75 2.10
C PHE A 43 12.73 5.80 1.36
N CYS A 44 12.18 6.79 2.08
CA CYS A 44 11.19 7.70 1.52
C CYS A 44 11.86 8.88 0.82
N GLY A 45 11.71 8.96 -0.51
CA GLY A 45 12.19 10.09 -1.31
C GLY A 45 11.43 11.40 -1.05
N GLU A 46 11.88 12.49 -1.66
CA GLU A 46 11.28 13.82 -1.49
C GLU A 46 9.79 13.87 -1.84
N GLU A 47 9.36 13.09 -2.82
CA GLU A 47 7.98 13.03 -3.32
C GLU A 47 7.05 12.08 -2.54
N GLY A 48 7.53 11.50 -1.44
CA GLY A 48 6.69 10.70 -0.54
C GLY A 48 6.08 9.43 -1.13
N GLY A 49 6.77 8.75 -2.06
CA GLY A 49 6.31 7.50 -2.67
C GLY A 49 5.28 7.67 -3.81
N SER A 50 4.98 8.89 -4.21
CA SER A 50 4.25 9.20 -5.44
C SER A 50 5.25 9.58 -6.53
N PHE A 51 5.25 8.83 -7.62
CA PHE A 51 6.16 9.06 -8.76
C PHE A 51 5.41 9.68 -9.96
N GLU A 52 4.18 10.10 -9.76
CA GLU A 52 3.37 10.71 -10.80
C GLU A 52 3.36 12.22 -10.62
N ASN A 53 3.82 12.94 -11.66
CA ASN A 53 3.73 14.38 -11.73
C ASN A 53 2.27 14.75 -12.00
N SER A 54 1.57 15.21 -10.97
CA SER A 54 0.20 15.68 -11.05
C SER A 54 0.20 17.15 -10.62
N GLU A 55 -0.07 18.05 -11.55
CA GLU A 55 -0.28 19.47 -11.32
C GLU A 55 -1.77 19.81 -11.41
N GLY A 56 -2.19 20.87 -10.72
CA GLY A 56 -3.55 21.34 -10.71
C GLY A 56 -4.38 20.88 -9.50
N SER A 57 -5.63 21.31 -9.47
CA SER A 57 -6.61 20.92 -8.44
C SER A 57 -6.88 19.40 -8.46
N VAL A 58 -7.45 18.88 -7.39
CA VAL A 58 -7.84 17.45 -7.29
C VAL A 58 -8.72 17.05 -8.47
N GLN A 59 -9.69 17.87 -8.83
CA GLN A 59 -10.60 17.61 -9.93
C GLN A 59 -9.88 17.59 -11.29
N GLU A 60 -8.96 18.53 -11.55
CA GLU A 60 -8.19 18.57 -12.80
C GLU A 60 -7.29 17.34 -12.96
N GLN A 61 -6.61 16.94 -11.89
CA GLN A 61 -5.79 15.72 -11.88
C GLN A 61 -6.64 14.48 -12.20
N LEU A 62 -7.82 14.35 -11.59
CA LEU A 62 -8.72 13.22 -11.85
C LEU A 62 -9.24 13.22 -13.27
N LEU A 63 -9.74 14.33 -13.77
CA LEU A 63 -10.28 14.41 -15.15
C LEU A 63 -9.23 14.06 -16.20
N LYS A 64 -8.00 14.56 -16.03
CA LYS A 64 -6.86 14.23 -16.90
C LYS A 64 -6.55 12.74 -16.89
N ASN A 65 -6.48 12.13 -15.68
CA ASN A 65 -6.19 10.71 -15.51
C ASN A 65 -7.34 9.84 -16.03
N MET A 66 -8.59 10.23 -15.80
CA MET A 66 -9.78 9.53 -16.33
C MET A 66 -9.75 9.44 -17.85
N ASP A 67 -9.49 10.55 -18.54
CA ASP A 67 -9.44 10.57 -20.00
C ASP A 67 -8.38 9.60 -20.54
N HIS A 68 -7.18 9.61 -19.96
CA HIS A 68 -6.11 8.68 -20.32
C HIS A 68 -6.51 7.22 -20.09
N ILE A 69 -7.05 6.90 -18.90
CA ILE A 69 -7.40 5.52 -18.52
C ILE A 69 -8.60 5.01 -19.30
N ARG A 70 -9.61 5.84 -19.57
CA ARG A 70 -10.75 5.48 -20.43
C ARG A 70 -10.31 5.06 -21.82
N LYS A 71 -9.43 5.84 -22.45
CA LYS A 71 -8.89 5.54 -23.78
C LYS A 71 -8.10 4.25 -23.81
N LYS A 72 -7.22 4.04 -22.84
CA LYS A 72 -6.27 2.92 -22.83
C LYS A 72 -6.89 1.61 -22.32
N TYR A 73 -7.69 1.67 -21.27
CA TYR A 73 -8.14 0.48 -20.53
C TYR A 73 -9.66 0.27 -20.55
N LYS A 74 -10.42 1.18 -21.17
CA LYS A 74 -11.90 1.13 -21.26
C LYS A 74 -12.58 1.03 -19.88
N ALA A 75 -11.98 1.65 -18.87
CA ALA A 75 -12.57 1.73 -17.53
C ALA A 75 -13.68 2.78 -17.53
N LYS A 76 -14.75 2.54 -16.76
CA LYS A 76 -15.89 3.44 -16.65
C LYS A 76 -16.04 4.03 -15.25
N LYS A 77 -15.52 3.35 -14.22
CA LYS A 77 -15.60 3.78 -12.82
C LYS A 77 -14.21 3.94 -12.24
N PHE A 78 -14.09 4.82 -11.26
CA PHE A 78 -12.79 5.21 -10.72
C PHE A 78 -12.84 5.32 -9.19
N ILE A 79 -11.67 5.12 -8.58
CA ILE A 79 -11.41 5.39 -7.16
C ILE A 79 -10.35 6.48 -7.13
N ALA A 80 -10.64 7.61 -6.49
CA ALA A 80 -9.66 8.66 -6.26
C ALA A 80 -8.64 8.17 -5.21
N TYR A 81 -7.36 8.18 -5.55
CA TYR A 81 -6.31 7.61 -4.70
C TYR A 81 -5.32 8.69 -4.23
N PHE A 82 -5.49 9.13 -3.00
CA PHE A 82 -4.59 10.05 -2.32
C PHE A 82 -3.35 9.29 -1.85
N GLN A 83 -2.31 9.33 -2.65
CA GLN A 83 -1.19 8.38 -2.54
C GLN A 83 -0.01 8.88 -1.72
N ASN A 84 0.37 10.15 -1.85
CA ASN A 84 1.60 10.66 -1.27
C ASN A 84 1.50 10.99 0.22
N PHE A 85 2.56 10.75 0.96
CA PHE A 85 2.74 11.11 2.38
C PHE A 85 1.62 10.60 3.33
N THR A 86 1.17 11.50 4.23
CA THR A 86 0.16 11.21 5.27
C THR A 86 -1.05 12.10 5.04
N ASN A 87 -2.02 11.63 4.25
CA ASN A 87 -3.13 12.46 3.80
C ASN A 87 -4.10 12.88 4.93
N THR A 88 -4.06 12.22 6.07
CA THR A 88 -4.80 12.66 7.25
C THR A 88 -4.06 13.75 8.04
N TYR A 89 -2.79 14.07 7.67
CA TYR A 89 -1.99 15.10 8.32
C TYR A 89 -2.25 16.47 7.69
N MET A 90 -3.48 16.92 7.83
CA MET A 90 -3.92 18.25 7.44
C MET A 90 -5.12 18.68 8.30
N PRO A 91 -5.46 20.00 8.39
CA PRO A 91 -6.66 20.47 9.05
C PRO A 91 -7.91 19.79 8.49
N PHE A 92 -8.87 19.50 9.35
CA PHE A 92 -10.07 18.76 8.97
C PHE A 92 -10.85 19.40 7.81
N GLU A 93 -10.98 20.71 7.78
CA GLU A 93 -11.74 21.40 6.74
C GLU A 93 -11.05 21.26 5.35
N ASP A 94 -9.71 21.28 5.33
CA ASP A 94 -8.95 21.02 4.10
C ASP A 94 -9.05 19.56 3.69
N PHE A 95 -8.96 18.64 4.63
CA PHE A 95 -9.14 17.21 4.37
C PHE A 95 -10.52 16.94 3.76
N LYS A 96 -11.58 17.47 4.38
CA LYS A 96 -12.94 17.32 3.87
C LYS A 96 -13.08 17.90 2.48
N ARG A 97 -12.58 19.12 2.25
CA ARG A 97 -12.63 19.81 0.95
C ARG A 97 -11.98 19.00 -0.15
N VAL A 98 -10.74 18.51 0.03
CA VAL A 98 -10.05 17.75 -1.02
C VAL A 98 -10.70 16.40 -1.32
N ILE A 99 -11.30 15.75 -0.31
CA ILE A 99 -12.09 14.53 -0.52
C ILE A 99 -13.35 14.86 -1.32
N GLU A 100 -14.12 15.90 -0.95
CA GLU A 100 -15.33 16.31 -1.68
C GLU A 100 -15.05 16.74 -3.12
N GLU A 101 -13.94 17.45 -3.38
CA GLU A 101 -13.47 17.79 -4.74
C GLU A 101 -13.17 16.54 -5.60
N SER A 102 -12.85 15.41 -4.96
CA SER A 102 -12.59 14.16 -5.69
C SER A 102 -13.83 13.36 -6.06
N LEU A 103 -14.99 13.68 -5.47
CA LEU A 103 -16.25 12.96 -5.68
C LEU A 103 -17.00 13.45 -6.92
N ILE A 104 -16.32 13.42 -8.05
CA ILE A 104 -16.88 13.80 -9.36
C ILE A 104 -17.59 12.62 -10.03
N GLU A 105 -18.24 12.85 -11.17
CA GLU A 105 -18.95 11.82 -11.93
C GLU A 105 -18.03 10.61 -12.21
N ASP A 106 -18.56 9.41 -12.10
CA ASP A 106 -17.88 8.10 -12.25
C ASP A 106 -16.87 7.75 -11.14
N VAL A 107 -16.63 8.60 -10.15
CA VAL A 107 -15.87 8.24 -8.94
C VAL A 107 -16.79 7.48 -7.99
N VAL A 108 -16.46 6.21 -7.71
CA VAL A 108 -17.25 5.31 -6.86
C VAL A 108 -16.65 5.13 -5.46
N GLY A 109 -15.45 5.68 -5.23
CA GLY A 109 -14.78 5.57 -3.93
C GLY A 109 -13.52 6.39 -3.83
N VAL A 110 -12.96 6.40 -2.62
CA VAL A 110 -11.70 7.05 -2.29
C VAL A 110 -10.78 6.09 -1.56
N SER A 111 -9.49 6.16 -1.86
CA SER A 111 -8.44 5.40 -1.18
C SER A 111 -7.42 6.41 -0.63
N ILE A 112 -7.09 6.33 0.66
CA ILE A 112 -6.37 7.38 1.38
C ILE A 112 -5.16 6.79 2.07
N SER A 113 -3.96 7.08 1.57
CA SER A 113 -2.72 6.66 2.21
C SER A 113 -2.44 7.49 3.45
N THR A 114 -2.15 6.80 4.56
CA THR A 114 -1.82 7.46 5.82
C THR A 114 -0.94 6.57 6.71
N ARG A 115 -0.56 7.12 7.85
CA ARG A 115 0.19 6.44 8.91
C ARG A 115 -0.77 5.87 9.96
N PRO A 116 -0.42 4.75 10.61
CA PRO A 116 -1.26 4.17 11.65
C PRO A 116 -1.38 5.06 12.90
N ASP A 117 -0.32 5.83 13.21
CA ASP A 117 -0.24 6.73 14.37
C ASP A 117 -0.86 8.12 14.13
N TYR A 118 -1.46 8.36 12.95
CA TYR A 118 -2.09 9.64 12.64
C TYR A 118 -3.50 9.48 12.05
N LEU A 119 -4.45 9.09 12.90
CA LEU A 119 -5.85 8.86 12.55
C LEU A 119 -6.77 9.74 13.43
N PRO A 120 -6.87 11.06 13.15
CA PRO A 120 -7.67 11.97 13.97
C PRO A 120 -9.15 11.57 13.97
N LYS A 121 -9.78 11.58 15.16
CA LYS A 121 -11.17 11.12 15.33
C LYS A 121 -12.13 11.81 14.37
N ARG A 122 -12.02 13.13 14.20
CA ARG A 122 -12.93 13.91 13.33
C ARG A 122 -12.82 13.50 11.86
N HIS A 123 -11.61 13.13 11.38
CA HIS A 123 -11.42 12.60 10.04
C HIS A 123 -12.08 11.23 9.89
N LEU A 124 -11.90 10.36 10.88
CA LEU A 124 -12.51 9.03 10.85
C LEU A 124 -14.04 9.09 10.91
N ASP A 125 -14.62 9.95 11.76
CA ASP A 125 -16.06 10.14 11.84
C ASP A 125 -16.64 10.60 10.48
N TYR A 126 -15.95 11.50 9.78
CA TYR A 126 -16.34 11.93 8.42
C TYR A 126 -16.24 10.78 7.40
N LEU A 127 -15.16 10.01 7.43
CA LEU A 127 -14.97 8.88 6.51
C LEU A 127 -15.97 7.76 6.75
N GLU A 128 -16.35 7.50 7.99
CA GLU A 128 -17.40 6.56 8.35
C GLU A 128 -18.76 6.96 7.72
N GLU A 129 -19.12 8.25 7.78
CA GLU A 129 -20.33 8.75 7.12
C GLU A 129 -20.21 8.67 5.58
N LEU A 130 -19.03 8.99 5.03
CA LEU A 130 -18.77 8.91 3.61
C LEU A 130 -18.89 7.46 3.09
N ASN A 131 -18.43 6.49 3.88
CA ASN A 131 -18.45 5.06 3.53
C ASN A 131 -19.87 4.49 3.37
N LYS A 132 -20.90 5.18 3.84
CA LYS A 132 -22.31 4.81 3.60
C LYS A 132 -22.74 5.00 2.13
N LYS A 133 -22.00 5.82 1.37
CA LYS A 133 -22.34 6.20 -0.02
C LYS A 133 -21.25 5.82 -1.03
N TYR A 134 -19.99 5.85 -0.62
CA TYR A 134 -18.81 5.63 -1.44
C TYR A 134 -17.96 4.52 -0.84
N PHE A 135 -17.20 3.84 -1.65
CA PHE A 135 -16.23 2.85 -1.17
C PHE A 135 -15.00 3.57 -0.61
N VAL A 136 -14.81 3.51 0.71
CA VAL A 136 -13.69 4.19 1.39
C VAL A 136 -12.68 3.16 1.88
N THR A 137 -11.41 3.29 1.45
CA THR A 137 -10.30 2.46 1.91
C THR A 137 -9.22 3.34 2.55
N LEU A 138 -8.76 3.00 3.74
CA LEU A 138 -7.56 3.56 4.37
C LEU A 138 -6.36 2.67 4.00
N GLU A 139 -5.38 3.24 3.31
CA GLU A 139 -4.13 2.54 2.99
C GLU A 139 -3.08 2.84 4.07
N ILE A 140 -2.86 1.86 4.95
CA ILE A 140 -2.02 2.00 6.14
C ILE A 140 -0.66 1.35 5.92
N GLY A 141 0.41 2.13 6.09
CA GLY A 141 1.78 1.64 5.93
C GLY A 141 2.29 0.94 7.19
N LEU A 142 2.17 -0.38 7.27
CA LEU A 142 2.89 -1.18 8.28
C LEU A 142 4.34 -1.40 7.85
N GLN A 143 4.55 -1.85 6.65
CA GLN A 143 5.81 -2.19 5.96
C GLN A 143 6.36 -3.57 6.36
N THR A 144 6.52 -3.87 7.63
CA THR A 144 6.93 -5.17 8.17
C THR A 144 6.36 -5.37 9.57
N ALA A 145 6.25 -6.62 10.02
CA ALA A 145 5.91 -6.97 11.41
C ALA A 145 7.14 -6.97 12.34
N ASN A 146 8.35 -6.97 11.77
CA ASN A 146 9.58 -6.98 12.51
C ASN A 146 9.86 -5.61 13.15
N TYR A 147 9.79 -5.57 14.49
CA TYR A 147 10.01 -4.34 15.26
C TYR A 147 11.38 -3.71 15.00
N HIS A 148 12.43 -4.54 14.91
CA HIS A 148 13.79 -4.08 14.67
C HIS A 148 13.94 -3.44 13.29
N SER A 149 13.35 -4.05 12.26
CA SER A 149 13.31 -3.47 10.91
C SER A 149 12.54 -2.14 10.87
N LEU A 150 11.43 -2.01 11.64
CA LEU A 150 10.70 -0.74 11.76
C LEU A 150 11.56 0.37 12.38
N GLU A 151 12.40 0.05 13.38
CA GLU A 151 13.35 0.99 13.97
C GLU A 151 14.42 1.41 12.95
N ILE A 152 15.06 0.47 12.25
CA ILE A 152 16.05 0.75 11.21
C ILE A 152 15.45 1.62 10.12
N LEU A 153 14.24 1.32 9.67
CA LEU A 153 13.51 2.09 8.66
C LEU A 153 13.13 3.50 9.12
N ASN A 154 13.35 3.85 10.39
CA ASN A 154 12.93 5.11 11.01
C ASN A 154 11.44 5.40 10.78
N ARG A 155 10.58 4.38 11.00
CA ARG A 155 9.13 4.52 10.78
C ARG A 155 8.47 5.50 11.73
N GLY A 156 9.04 5.69 12.95
CA GLY A 156 8.48 6.53 14.01
C GLY A 156 7.19 5.97 14.63
N HIS A 157 6.78 4.76 14.25
CA HIS A 157 5.71 3.96 14.86
C HIS A 157 6.10 2.49 14.83
N GLY A 158 5.58 1.71 15.74
CA GLY A 158 5.76 0.26 15.79
C GLY A 158 4.52 -0.52 15.35
N LEU A 159 4.54 -1.81 15.63
CA LEU A 159 3.41 -2.71 15.37
C LEU A 159 2.19 -2.39 16.24
N ALA A 160 2.40 -1.90 17.47
CA ALA A 160 1.30 -1.57 18.38
C ALA A 160 0.39 -0.46 17.82
N GLU A 161 0.96 0.58 17.22
CA GLU A 161 0.19 1.66 16.59
C GLU A 161 -0.60 1.15 15.38
N PHE A 162 -0.05 0.19 14.63
CA PHE A 162 -0.77 -0.44 13.53
C PHE A 162 -1.95 -1.28 14.02
N ILE A 163 -1.76 -2.07 15.07
CA ILE A 163 -2.83 -2.88 15.69
C ILE A 163 -3.98 -1.97 16.19
N ASP A 164 -3.63 -0.90 16.91
CA ASP A 164 -4.61 0.09 17.38
C ASP A 164 -5.37 0.76 16.24
N ALA A 165 -4.65 1.13 15.16
CA ALA A 165 -5.26 1.69 13.96
C ALA A 165 -6.23 0.71 13.30
N ALA A 166 -5.85 -0.54 13.11
CA ALA A 166 -6.69 -1.56 12.51
C ALA A 166 -7.99 -1.77 13.32
N ILE A 167 -7.89 -1.90 14.65
CA ILE A 167 -9.05 -2.04 15.53
C ILE A 167 -9.97 -0.82 15.42
N LYS A 168 -9.43 0.40 15.41
CA LYS A 168 -10.20 1.64 15.25
C LYS A 168 -10.95 1.73 13.92
N LEU A 169 -10.30 1.31 12.84
CA LEU A 169 -10.89 1.34 11.50
C LEU A 169 -11.95 0.25 11.34
N LYS A 170 -11.68 -0.97 11.79
CA LYS A 170 -12.66 -2.08 11.76
C LYS A 170 -13.91 -1.77 12.58
N SER A 171 -13.76 -1.14 13.77
CA SER A 171 -14.91 -0.72 14.59
C SER A 171 -15.83 0.29 13.90
N ARG A 172 -15.37 0.95 12.82
CA ARG A 172 -16.12 1.90 11.99
C ARG A 172 -16.54 1.33 10.64
N ASN A 173 -16.34 0.04 10.41
CA ASN A 173 -16.58 -0.62 9.11
C ASN A 173 -15.85 0.07 7.94
N LEU A 174 -14.67 0.67 8.19
CA LEU A 174 -13.82 1.23 7.15
C LEU A 174 -12.89 0.15 6.61
N ASN A 175 -12.73 0.07 5.27
CA ASN A 175 -11.81 -0.90 4.68
C ASN A 175 -10.36 -0.50 4.94
N ILE A 176 -9.53 -1.50 5.17
CA ILE A 176 -8.10 -1.36 5.46
C ILE A 176 -7.31 -2.05 4.35
N CYS A 177 -6.47 -1.30 3.67
CA CYS A 177 -5.42 -1.83 2.81
C CYS A 177 -4.07 -1.66 3.51
N THR A 178 -3.38 -2.77 3.81
CA THR A 178 -2.08 -2.71 4.46
C THR A 178 -0.95 -2.75 3.45
N HIS A 179 -0.03 -1.78 3.54
CA HIS A 179 1.21 -1.80 2.75
C HIS A 179 2.29 -2.58 3.46
N MET A 180 2.86 -3.57 2.76
CA MET A 180 3.98 -4.39 3.22
C MET A 180 5.14 -4.30 2.24
N ILE A 181 6.37 -4.25 2.74
CA ILE A 181 7.58 -4.36 1.92
C ILE A 181 8.14 -5.76 2.13
N ILE A 182 8.15 -6.56 1.08
CA ILE A 182 8.76 -7.88 1.10
C ILE A 182 10.22 -7.76 0.65
N GLY A 183 11.11 -8.42 1.38
CA GLY A 183 12.53 -8.44 1.03
C GLY A 183 13.36 -7.33 1.63
N LEU A 184 12.96 -6.82 2.78
CA LEU A 184 13.86 -6.02 3.62
C LEU A 184 15.06 -6.88 4.02
N PRO A 185 16.30 -6.33 3.98
CA PRO A 185 17.51 -7.11 4.29
C PRO A 185 17.57 -7.67 5.71
N TRP A 186 16.77 -7.12 6.60
CA TRP A 186 16.73 -7.45 8.03
C TRP A 186 15.58 -8.41 8.39
N ASP A 187 14.70 -8.73 7.43
CA ASP A 187 13.55 -9.62 7.64
C ASP A 187 13.86 -11.04 7.18
N ASP A 188 13.59 -12.01 8.04
CA ASP A 188 13.66 -13.43 7.70
C ASP A 188 12.30 -14.00 7.25
N ASP A 189 12.21 -15.34 7.12
CA ASP A 189 10.97 -15.99 6.70
C ASP A 189 9.92 -16.01 7.82
N LEU A 190 10.36 -15.96 9.09
CA LEU A 190 9.43 -15.87 10.22
C LEU A 190 8.71 -14.51 10.22
N ASP A 191 9.42 -13.40 9.96
CA ASP A 191 8.84 -12.07 9.88
C ASP A 191 7.78 -11.99 8.77
N ILE A 192 8.02 -12.67 7.65
CA ILE A 192 7.07 -12.76 6.52
C ILE A 192 5.80 -13.49 6.94
N VAL A 193 5.95 -14.64 7.64
CA VAL A 193 4.82 -15.43 8.14
C VAL A 193 4.04 -14.67 9.22
N GLU A 194 4.74 -14.06 10.18
CA GLU A 194 4.10 -13.28 11.24
C GLU A 194 3.36 -12.05 10.66
N GLY A 195 3.92 -11.39 9.63
CA GLY A 195 3.24 -10.33 8.92
C GLY A 195 1.88 -10.79 8.39
N ALA A 196 1.83 -11.92 7.67
CA ALA A 196 0.57 -12.47 7.15
C ALA A 196 -0.42 -12.85 8.27
N LYS A 197 0.05 -13.50 9.34
CA LYS A 197 -0.79 -13.88 10.49
C LYS A 197 -1.39 -12.69 11.23
N ILE A 198 -0.62 -11.60 11.38
CA ILE A 198 -1.11 -10.36 12.01
C ILE A 198 -2.24 -9.76 11.18
N LEU A 199 -2.08 -9.70 9.84
CA LEU A 199 -3.14 -9.22 8.95
C LEU A 199 -4.39 -10.11 9.04
N ASN A 200 -4.21 -11.43 9.10
CA ASN A 200 -5.31 -12.38 9.29
C ASN A 200 -6.06 -12.16 10.62
N ALA A 201 -5.32 -11.97 11.71
CA ALA A 201 -5.88 -11.79 13.05
C ALA A 201 -6.64 -10.45 13.19
N LEU A 202 -6.19 -9.41 12.50
CA LEU A 202 -6.81 -8.10 12.49
C LEU A 202 -7.92 -7.98 11.43
N GLU A 203 -8.17 -9.04 10.67
CA GLU A 203 -9.20 -9.09 9.63
C GLU A 203 -9.10 -7.91 8.65
N VAL A 204 -7.87 -7.58 8.21
CA VAL A 204 -7.69 -6.52 7.21
C VAL A 204 -8.35 -6.92 5.90
N ASP A 205 -8.87 -5.96 5.15
CA ASP A 205 -9.64 -6.22 3.95
C ASP A 205 -8.74 -6.43 2.73
N GLU A 206 -7.64 -5.69 2.67
CA GLU A 206 -6.78 -5.63 1.50
C GLU A 206 -5.30 -5.57 1.90
N VAL A 207 -4.42 -6.10 1.05
CA VAL A 207 -2.96 -5.98 1.20
C VAL A 207 -2.32 -5.54 -0.10
N LYS A 208 -1.27 -4.72 0.02
CA LYS A 208 -0.51 -4.19 -1.09
C LYS A 208 0.98 -4.44 -0.86
N LEU A 209 1.54 -5.41 -1.59
CA LEU A 209 2.95 -5.75 -1.45
C LEU A 209 3.83 -4.86 -2.32
N HIS A 210 4.98 -4.52 -1.78
CA HIS A 210 6.05 -3.79 -2.43
C HIS A 210 7.33 -4.62 -2.38
N ALA A 211 8.11 -4.59 -3.46
CA ALA A 211 9.53 -4.93 -3.36
C ALA A 211 10.29 -3.72 -2.79
N LEU A 212 11.41 -3.97 -2.14
CA LEU A 212 12.32 -2.90 -1.77
C LEU A 212 12.85 -2.24 -3.05
N TYR A 213 12.76 -0.92 -3.12
CA TYR A 213 13.50 -0.09 -4.06
C TYR A 213 14.32 0.93 -3.28
N ILE A 214 15.46 1.31 -3.83
CA ILE A 214 16.41 2.20 -3.17
C ILE A 214 16.59 3.43 -4.04
N LEU A 215 16.15 4.57 -3.53
CA LEU A 215 16.20 5.85 -4.25
C LEU A 215 17.52 6.59 -3.97
N LYS A 216 17.99 7.30 -4.99
CA LYS A 216 19.09 8.27 -4.85
C LYS A 216 18.71 9.35 -3.82
N GLY A 217 19.69 9.84 -3.09
CA GLY A 217 19.52 10.93 -2.13
C GLY A 217 18.78 10.57 -0.84
N THR A 218 18.35 9.33 -0.66
CA THR A 218 17.76 8.84 0.60
C THR A 218 18.83 8.29 1.56
N ALA A 219 18.52 8.21 2.85
CA ALA A 219 19.43 7.58 3.81
C ALA A 219 19.68 6.10 3.46
N LEU A 220 18.65 5.39 3.01
CA LEU A 220 18.79 4.00 2.52
C LEU A 220 19.69 3.94 1.28
N GLY A 221 19.60 4.93 0.38
CA GLY A 221 20.49 5.06 -0.78
C GLY A 221 21.94 5.19 -0.39
N LYS A 222 22.24 6.01 0.63
CA LYS A 222 23.58 6.16 1.16
C LYS A 222 24.12 4.85 1.76
N MET A 223 23.33 4.15 2.60
CA MET A 223 23.70 2.83 3.15
C MET A 223 24.02 1.82 2.05
N TYR A 224 23.27 1.86 0.93
CA TYR A 224 23.51 0.98 -0.21
C TYR A 224 24.82 1.35 -0.94
N GLU A 225 25.10 2.63 -1.19
CA GLU A 225 26.33 3.10 -1.83
C GLU A 225 27.58 2.82 -0.98
N GLU A 226 27.45 2.85 0.35
CA GLU A 226 28.51 2.52 1.32
C GLU A 226 28.67 1.00 1.53
N GLY A 227 27.80 0.17 0.93
CA GLY A 227 27.86 -1.30 1.04
C GLY A 227 27.36 -1.83 2.40
N GLU A 228 26.67 -1.03 3.18
CA GLU A 228 26.10 -1.45 4.47
C GLU A 228 24.89 -2.38 4.31
N ILE A 229 24.17 -2.26 3.19
CA ILE A 229 23.03 -3.11 2.86
C ILE A 229 23.16 -3.70 1.46
N THR A 230 22.60 -4.90 1.29
CA THR A 230 22.48 -5.58 0.00
C THR A 230 21.02 -6.05 -0.15
N PRO A 231 20.32 -5.67 -1.24
CA PRO A 231 19.01 -6.23 -1.55
C PRO A 231 19.08 -7.74 -1.69
N ILE A 232 18.04 -8.44 -1.25
CA ILE A 232 17.97 -9.89 -1.41
C ILE A 232 17.93 -10.30 -2.89
N PRO A 233 18.36 -11.51 -3.26
CA PRO A 233 18.22 -12.04 -4.63
C PRO A 233 16.74 -12.10 -5.07
N LEU A 234 16.49 -11.98 -6.39
CA LEU A 234 15.15 -12.06 -6.96
C LEU A 234 14.44 -13.37 -6.59
N GLU A 235 15.14 -14.49 -6.62
CA GLU A 235 14.57 -15.79 -6.30
C GLU A 235 14.11 -15.86 -4.83
N ASP A 236 14.83 -15.24 -3.90
CA ASP A 236 14.43 -15.21 -2.50
C ASP A 236 13.25 -14.26 -2.29
N TYR A 237 13.17 -13.13 -3.02
CA TYR A 237 11.99 -12.29 -3.04
C TYR A 237 10.75 -13.07 -3.50
N LYS A 238 10.82 -13.82 -4.60
CA LYS A 238 9.72 -14.64 -5.12
C LYS A 238 9.24 -15.65 -4.07
N LYS A 239 10.17 -16.38 -3.45
CA LYS A 239 9.87 -17.34 -2.37
C LYS A 239 9.17 -16.66 -1.19
N LYS A 240 9.67 -15.50 -0.74
CA LYS A 240 9.06 -14.75 0.37
C LYS A 240 7.65 -14.25 0.03
N VAL A 241 7.40 -13.78 -1.20
CA VAL A 241 6.05 -13.40 -1.66
C VAL A 241 5.12 -14.62 -1.66
N ILE A 242 5.56 -15.75 -2.18
CA ILE A 242 4.79 -17.00 -2.18
C ILE A 242 4.51 -17.45 -0.74
N LEU A 243 5.51 -17.43 0.14
CA LEU A 243 5.37 -17.77 1.55
C LEU A 243 4.34 -16.87 2.25
N PHE A 244 4.39 -15.55 2.00
CA PHE A 244 3.43 -14.59 2.52
C PHE A 244 2.00 -14.91 2.06
N LEU A 245 1.80 -15.10 0.75
CA LEU A 245 0.48 -15.39 0.17
C LEU A 245 -0.11 -16.69 0.69
N ARG A 246 0.70 -17.74 0.83
CA ARG A 246 0.28 -19.04 1.37
C ARG A 246 -0.17 -18.98 2.83
N ASN A 247 0.36 -18.00 3.62
CA ASN A 247 -0.03 -17.76 5.01
C ASN A 247 -1.09 -16.66 5.16
N LEU A 248 -1.51 -16.00 4.08
CA LEU A 248 -2.54 -14.96 4.09
C LEU A 248 -3.91 -15.59 3.80
N LYS A 249 -4.94 -15.33 4.63
CA LYS A 249 -6.32 -15.82 4.41
C LYS A 249 -6.79 -15.50 2.99
N ASP A 250 -7.55 -16.41 2.39
CA ASP A 250 -8.03 -16.33 1.01
C ASP A 250 -9.14 -15.30 0.79
N ASP A 251 -9.76 -14.81 1.87
CA ASP A 251 -10.72 -13.72 1.84
C ASP A 251 -10.07 -12.32 1.81
N ILE A 252 -8.78 -12.18 2.15
CA ILE A 252 -8.04 -10.92 2.03
C ILE A 252 -7.69 -10.64 0.56
N ILE A 253 -8.01 -9.44 0.10
CA ILE A 253 -7.81 -9.03 -1.29
C ILE A 253 -6.37 -8.56 -1.49
N VAL A 254 -5.72 -9.04 -2.54
CA VAL A 254 -4.35 -8.62 -2.88
C VAL A 254 -4.38 -7.58 -4.00
N GLU A 255 -4.07 -6.32 -3.66
CA GLU A 255 -4.03 -5.23 -4.64
C GLU A 255 -2.91 -5.43 -5.67
N ARG A 256 -1.74 -5.80 -5.18
CA ARG A 256 -0.59 -6.16 -6.00
C ARG A 256 0.43 -6.95 -5.18
N ILE A 257 1.23 -7.75 -5.85
CA ILE A 257 2.33 -8.51 -5.23
C ILE A 257 3.71 -7.89 -5.50
N ILE A 258 3.79 -6.94 -6.44
CA ILE A 258 4.97 -6.13 -6.74
C ILE A 258 4.52 -4.85 -7.44
N GLY A 259 5.22 -3.73 -7.20
CA GLY A 259 4.92 -2.43 -7.79
C GLY A 259 5.90 -2.02 -8.90
N ARG A 260 5.49 -1.04 -9.69
CA ARG A 260 6.40 -0.28 -10.55
C ARG A 260 7.27 0.61 -9.65
N ALA A 261 8.58 0.58 -9.85
CA ALA A 261 9.51 1.48 -9.21
C ALA A 261 9.94 2.60 -10.17
N PRO A 262 10.35 3.78 -9.66
CA PRO A 262 10.88 4.87 -10.48
C PRO A 262 12.30 4.52 -10.93
N TYR A 263 12.46 4.09 -12.18
CA TYR A 263 13.76 3.60 -12.68
C TYR A 263 14.84 4.68 -12.69
N GLU A 264 14.50 5.90 -13.09
CA GLU A 264 15.46 7.00 -13.28
C GLU A 264 16.08 7.50 -11.97
N ASP A 265 15.30 7.46 -10.88
CA ASP A 265 15.71 7.93 -9.55
C ASP A 265 16.18 6.82 -8.61
N SER A 266 16.23 5.58 -9.09
CA SER A 266 16.58 4.43 -8.25
C SER A 266 18.03 4.00 -8.44
N LEU A 267 18.70 3.70 -7.32
CA LEU A 267 19.97 2.97 -7.27
C LEU A 267 19.71 1.45 -7.44
N PHE A 268 18.59 0.99 -6.91
CA PHE A 268 18.12 -0.38 -7.07
C PHE A 268 16.59 -0.41 -7.22
N CYS A 269 16.09 -1.15 -8.20
CA CYS A 269 14.67 -1.45 -8.35
C CYS A 269 14.44 -2.72 -9.15
N ASN A 270 13.54 -3.55 -8.67
CA ASN A 270 13.01 -4.73 -9.37
C ASN A 270 14.07 -5.59 -10.11
N TRP A 271 15.30 -5.69 -9.58
CA TRP A 271 16.41 -6.49 -10.15
C TRP A 271 16.63 -6.23 -11.64
N ASN A 272 16.48 -5.00 -12.10
CA ASN A 272 16.50 -4.60 -13.51
C ASN A 272 15.52 -5.38 -14.40
N THR A 273 14.44 -5.90 -13.83
CA THR A 273 13.43 -6.70 -14.51
C THR A 273 12.07 -5.97 -14.45
N SER A 274 11.24 -6.14 -15.47
CA SER A 274 9.90 -5.57 -15.48
C SER A 274 9.03 -6.17 -14.36
N TRP A 275 8.35 -5.32 -13.59
CA TRP A 275 7.49 -5.77 -12.49
C TRP A 275 6.43 -6.79 -12.91
N TRP A 276 5.88 -6.69 -14.13
CA TRP A 276 4.88 -7.61 -14.65
C TRP A 276 5.47 -9.00 -14.92
N LYS A 277 6.75 -9.08 -15.36
CA LYS A 277 7.44 -10.36 -15.54
C LYS A 277 7.65 -11.07 -14.19
N ILE A 278 8.13 -10.34 -13.19
CA ILE A 278 8.30 -10.90 -11.84
C ILE A 278 6.96 -11.39 -11.27
N ARG A 279 5.89 -10.61 -11.47
CA ARG A 279 4.54 -11.03 -11.07
C ARG A 279 4.12 -12.31 -11.76
N ASP A 280 4.31 -12.40 -13.07
CA ASP A 280 3.89 -13.57 -13.85
C ASP A 280 4.72 -14.79 -13.46
N ASP A 281 6.02 -14.65 -13.22
CA ASP A 281 6.89 -15.72 -12.72
C ASP A 281 6.40 -16.25 -11.36
N ILE A 282 6.06 -15.39 -10.40
CA ILE A 282 5.49 -15.77 -9.10
C ILE A 282 4.17 -16.55 -9.29
N VAL A 283 3.28 -16.04 -10.13
CA VAL A 283 1.97 -16.69 -10.38
C VAL A 283 2.15 -18.06 -11.02
N ASN A 284 3.06 -18.18 -11.99
CA ASN A 284 3.37 -19.45 -12.66
C ASN A 284 3.96 -20.45 -11.67
N GLU A 285 4.94 -20.05 -10.85
CA GLU A 285 5.54 -20.90 -9.81
C GLU A 285 4.50 -21.42 -8.80
N MET A 286 3.57 -20.55 -8.37
CA MET A 286 2.47 -20.98 -7.51
C MET A 286 1.58 -22.02 -8.21
N GLN A 287 1.22 -21.81 -9.49
CA GLN A 287 0.37 -22.72 -10.25
C GLN A 287 1.03 -24.08 -10.50
N GLU A 288 2.31 -24.09 -10.89
CA GLU A 288 3.09 -25.30 -11.16
C GLU A 288 3.23 -26.17 -9.91
N ASN A 289 3.35 -25.55 -8.74
CA ASN A 289 3.45 -26.25 -7.46
C ASN A 289 2.09 -26.51 -6.78
N GLY A 290 0.98 -26.09 -7.37
CA GLY A 290 -0.35 -26.25 -6.81
C GLY A 290 -0.60 -25.36 -5.56
N TYR A 291 0.18 -24.30 -5.38
CA TYR A 291 0.05 -23.38 -4.24
C TYR A 291 -1.07 -22.36 -4.47
N THR A 292 -1.79 -22.06 -3.41
CA THR A 292 -2.84 -21.03 -3.40
C THR A 292 -2.72 -20.11 -2.18
N GLN A 293 -3.29 -18.94 -2.28
CA GLN A 293 -3.43 -18.07 -1.12
C GLN A 293 -4.16 -18.82 0.00
N GLY A 294 -3.60 -18.78 1.21
CA GLY A 294 -4.20 -19.35 2.40
C GLY A 294 -4.00 -20.86 2.58
N ASP A 295 -3.31 -21.57 1.67
CA ASP A 295 -3.15 -23.03 1.76
C ASP A 295 -2.30 -23.49 2.97
N LEU A 296 -1.58 -22.58 3.61
CA LEU A 296 -0.86 -22.83 4.88
C LEU A 296 -1.57 -22.23 6.10
N VAL A 297 -2.69 -21.54 5.93
CA VAL A 297 -3.52 -21.08 7.04
C VAL A 297 -4.13 -22.34 7.67
N LYS A 298 -3.65 -22.69 8.90
CA LYS A 298 -4.25 -23.81 9.64
C LYS A 298 -5.70 -23.48 9.88
N GLY A 299 -6.58 -24.37 9.45
CA GLY A 299 -8.01 -24.24 9.75
C GLY A 299 -8.19 -24.02 11.25
N GLU A 300 -9.16 -23.20 11.60
CA GLU A 300 -9.59 -23.06 13.00
C GLU A 300 -9.84 -24.47 13.52
N LEU A 301 -9.14 -24.81 14.58
CA LEU A 301 -9.46 -26.02 15.35
C LEU A 301 -10.89 -25.78 15.89
N LEU A 302 -11.86 -26.39 15.23
CA LEU A 302 -13.26 -26.47 15.70
C LEU A 302 -13.31 -27.11 17.10
#